data_6cf0b256d45431a9b6dde43da608ae38
#
_entry.id   6cf0b256d45431a9b6dde43da608ae38
#
_cell.length_a   1.000
_cell.length_b   1.000
_cell.length_c   1.000
_cell.angle_alpha   90.00
_cell.angle_beta   90.00
_cell.angle_gamma   90.00
#
_symmetry.space_group_name_H-M   'P 1'
#
loop_
_entity.id
_entity.type
_entity.pdbx_description
1 polymer ?
#
loop_
_entity_poly.entity_id
_entity_poly.type
_entity_poly.pdbx_seq_one_letter_code
_entity_poly.pdbx_strand_id
1 'polypeptide(L)'
;MISRRQFIKYLSYSFIVTKLNPVLADNKKIVKYNIIAKKSKFNFYKNFNANLLLYNNLNPGPQLNANVGDILKIEFTNNLDEPTSIHWHGIKNINKMDGVPYLTQDPIQPGETFSYEFPVNHSGTYWYHAHFESWQ
;
A
#
# COMPACT_ATOMS: atom_id res chain seq x y z
N MET A 1 16.78 -29.34 -48.99
CA MET A 1 16.41 -30.23 -47.87
C MET A 1 17.45 -30.06 -46.76
N ILE A 2 17.03 -29.79 -45.53
CA ILE A 2 17.94 -29.70 -44.38
C ILE A 2 18.35 -31.12 -43.99
N SER A 3 19.66 -31.39 -43.86
CA SER A 3 20.16 -32.69 -43.43
C SER A 3 19.84 -32.97 -41.96
N ARG A 4 19.72 -34.25 -41.56
CA ARG A 4 19.50 -34.65 -40.14
C ARG A 4 20.49 -33.98 -39.18
N ARG A 5 21.76 -33.82 -39.61
CA ARG A 5 22.85 -33.23 -38.84
C ARG A 5 22.64 -31.71 -38.64
N GLN A 6 22.12 -31.02 -39.66
CA GLN A 6 21.76 -29.60 -39.57
C GLN A 6 20.52 -29.39 -38.67
N PHE A 7 19.52 -30.27 -38.75
CA PHE A 7 18.36 -30.23 -37.91
C PHE A 7 18.71 -30.37 -36.41
N ILE A 8 19.59 -31.32 -36.08
CA ILE A 8 20.05 -31.51 -34.69
C ILE A 8 20.82 -30.30 -34.19
N LYS A 9 21.67 -29.68 -35.02
CA LYS A 9 22.38 -28.44 -34.65
C LYS A 9 21.42 -27.30 -34.41
N TYR A 10 20.42 -27.11 -35.24
CA TYR A 10 19.41 -26.04 -35.04
C TYR A 10 18.52 -26.29 -33.81
N LEU A 11 18.19 -27.55 -33.55
CA LEU A 11 17.46 -27.92 -32.34
C LEU A 11 18.26 -27.60 -31.06
N SER A 12 19.55 -27.88 -31.06
CA SER A 12 20.45 -27.55 -29.93
C SER A 12 20.57 -26.03 -29.71
N TYR A 13 20.65 -25.24 -30.79
CA TYR A 13 20.64 -23.77 -30.71
C TYR A 13 19.32 -23.23 -30.18
N SER A 14 18.20 -23.79 -30.62
CA SER A 14 16.86 -23.40 -30.10
C SER A 14 16.72 -23.68 -28.61
N PHE A 15 17.28 -24.78 -28.11
CA PHE A 15 17.24 -25.14 -26.70
C PHE A 15 18.10 -24.20 -25.81
N ILE A 16 19.17 -23.65 -26.35
CA ILE A 16 20.03 -22.69 -25.64
C ILE A 16 19.35 -21.32 -25.56
N VAL A 17 18.68 -20.89 -26.65
CA VAL A 17 17.99 -19.60 -26.69
C VAL A 17 16.77 -19.56 -25.74
N THR A 18 16.05 -20.68 -25.57
CA THR A 18 14.91 -20.73 -24.65
C THR A 18 15.30 -20.77 -23.18
N LYS A 19 16.57 -21.12 -22.85
CA LYS A 19 17.08 -21.07 -21.48
C LYS A 19 17.63 -19.69 -21.06
N LEU A 20 17.79 -18.78 -22.01
CA LEU A 20 18.17 -17.38 -21.78
C LEU A 20 16.91 -16.47 -21.71
N ASN A 21 15.86 -16.90 -21.02
CA ASN A 21 14.93 -15.94 -20.51
C ASN A 21 15.71 -15.09 -19.49
N PRO A 22 15.94 -13.78 -19.74
CA PRO A 22 16.41 -12.94 -18.66
C PRO A 22 15.34 -13.10 -17.58
N VAL A 23 15.74 -13.59 -16.43
CA VAL A 23 14.97 -13.33 -15.20
C VAL A 23 14.98 -11.83 -15.11
N LEU A 24 13.94 -11.19 -15.66
CA LEU A 24 13.65 -9.80 -15.36
C LEU A 24 13.53 -9.80 -13.85
N ALA A 25 14.58 -9.36 -13.18
CA ALA A 25 14.52 -9.13 -11.76
C ALA A 25 13.31 -8.22 -11.56
N ASP A 26 12.28 -8.77 -10.96
CA ASP A 26 11.06 -8.04 -10.61
C ASP A 26 11.48 -7.02 -9.53
N ASN A 27 12.09 -5.93 -9.98
CA ASN A 27 12.56 -4.83 -9.15
C ASN A 27 11.33 -4.08 -8.61
N LYS A 28 10.58 -4.75 -7.74
CA LYS A 28 9.47 -4.14 -7.02
C LYS A 28 10.02 -2.98 -6.20
N LYS A 29 9.67 -1.80 -6.60
CA LYS A 29 10.01 -0.59 -5.86
C LYS A 29 9.19 -0.54 -4.58
N ILE A 30 9.83 -0.31 -3.43
CA ILE A 30 9.14 -0.04 -2.17
C ILE A 30 8.89 1.47 -2.09
N VAL A 31 7.62 1.85 -2.10
CA VAL A 31 7.16 3.23 -1.91
C VAL A 31 6.74 3.39 -0.46
N LYS A 32 7.41 4.30 0.26
CA LYS A 32 7.24 4.46 1.72
C LYS A 32 6.51 5.76 2.04
N TYR A 33 5.60 5.67 3.01
CA TYR A 33 4.90 6.82 3.59
C TYR A 33 4.86 6.71 5.10
N ASN A 34 4.78 7.87 5.77
CA ASN A 34 4.50 7.97 7.20
C ASN A 34 3.18 8.70 7.37
N ILE A 35 2.24 8.10 8.10
CA ILE A 35 0.95 8.69 8.44
C ILE A 35 0.82 8.73 9.95
N ILE A 36 0.48 9.89 10.48
CA ILE A 36 0.25 10.11 11.90
C ILE A 36 -1.21 10.56 12.09
N ALA A 37 -2.00 9.76 12.78
CA ALA A 37 -3.34 10.17 13.21
C ALA A 37 -3.22 10.99 14.49
N LYS A 38 -3.81 12.19 14.51
CA LYS A 38 -3.85 13.01 15.73
C LYS A 38 -5.00 14.01 15.71
N LYS A 39 -5.41 14.43 16.90
CA LYS A 39 -6.35 15.54 17.09
C LYS A 39 -5.63 16.86 16.84
N SER A 40 -6.17 17.68 15.96
CA SER A 40 -5.57 18.95 15.57
C SER A 40 -6.62 20.00 15.31
N LYS A 41 -6.27 21.24 15.61
CA LYS A 41 -7.09 22.40 15.24
C LYS A 41 -6.93 22.63 13.74
N PHE A 42 -8.04 22.56 13.02
CA PHE A 42 -8.10 22.83 11.59
C PHE A 42 -8.84 24.13 11.31
N ASN A 43 -8.26 24.97 10.46
CA ASN A 43 -8.87 26.24 10.06
C ASN A 43 -9.49 26.09 8.67
N PHE A 44 -10.82 26.13 8.59
CA PHE A 44 -11.54 25.97 7.32
C PHE A 44 -11.58 27.27 6.52
N TYR A 45 -11.96 28.37 7.17
CA TYR A 45 -12.14 29.66 6.50
C TYR A 45 -12.33 30.78 7.54
N LYS A 46 -11.74 31.97 7.33
CA LYS A 46 -11.98 33.23 8.08
C LYS A 46 -12.30 33.06 9.56
N ASN A 47 -11.40 32.44 10.32
CA ASN A 47 -11.54 32.19 11.77
C ASN A 47 -12.52 31.08 12.18
N PHE A 48 -13.09 30.31 11.22
CA PHE A 48 -13.83 29.11 11.55
C PHE A 48 -12.86 27.94 11.77
N ASN A 49 -12.67 27.58 13.05
CA ASN A 49 -11.77 26.51 13.45
C ASN A 49 -12.56 25.38 14.09
N ALA A 50 -12.16 24.15 13.83
CA ALA A 50 -12.64 22.97 14.54
C ALA A 50 -11.47 22.08 14.98
N ASN A 51 -11.69 21.33 16.06
CA ASN A 51 -10.78 20.24 16.41
C ASN A 51 -11.22 18.99 15.64
N LEU A 52 -10.34 18.48 14.78
CA LEU A 52 -10.58 17.31 13.96
C LEU A 52 -9.56 16.23 14.27
N LEU A 53 -9.93 14.97 14.00
CA LEU A 53 -9.01 13.87 13.91
C LEU A 53 -8.45 13.88 12.48
N LEU A 54 -7.15 14.07 12.33
CA LEU A 54 -6.51 14.31 11.04
C LEU A 54 -5.33 13.38 10.83
N TYR A 55 -5.10 13.02 9.58
CA TYR A 55 -3.85 12.41 9.13
C TYR A 55 -2.85 13.50 8.72
N ASN A 56 -1.71 13.54 9.40
CA ASN A 56 -0.62 14.52 9.16
C ASN A 56 -1.08 15.98 9.19
N ASN A 57 -2.11 16.33 9.96
CA ASN A 57 -2.76 17.66 10.03
C ASN A 57 -3.39 18.15 8.71
N LEU A 58 -3.70 17.26 7.79
CA LEU A 58 -4.27 17.58 6.50
C LEU A 58 -5.75 17.17 6.40
N ASN A 59 -6.53 17.95 5.66
CA ASN A 59 -7.90 17.62 5.25
C ASN A 59 -8.10 18.03 3.78
N PRO A 60 -8.26 17.09 2.85
CA PRO A 60 -8.13 15.64 3.07
C PRO A 60 -6.71 15.23 3.49
N GLY A 61 -6.57 14.01 4.02
CA GLY A 61 -5.28 13.43 4.41
C GLY A 61 -4.28 13.35 3.25
N PRO A 62 -3.02 12.93 3.51
CA PRO A 62 -1.98 12.86 2.47
C PRO A 62 -2.39 12.03 1.26
N GLN A 63 -2.09 12.51 0.07
CA GLN A 63 -2.19 11.70 -1.14
C GLN A 63 -1.03 10.71 -1.21
N LEU A 64 -1.34 9.43 -1.44
CA LEU A 64 -0.37 8.36 -1.60
C LEU A 64 -0.33 7.94 -3.07
N ASN A 65 0.84 7.98 -3.70
CA ASN A 65 1.03 7.62 -5.10
C ASN A 65 1.96 6.43 -5.23
N ALA A 66 1.56 5.42 -5.98
CA ALA A 66 2.36 4.25 -6.30
C ALA A 66 1.97 3.72 -7.69
N ASN A 67 2.87 2.97 -8.32
CA ASN A 67 2.59 2.34 -9.60
C ASN A 67 2.18 0.87 -9.40
N VAL A 68 1.45 0.33 -10.35
CA VAL A 68 1.18 -1.12 -10.37
C VAL A 68 2.50 -1.88 -10.41
N GLY A 69 2.64 -2.87 -9.53
CA GLY A 69 3.87 -3.64 -9.33
C GLY A 69 4.73 -3.17 -8.14
N ASP A 70 4.55 -1.93 -7.66
CA ASP A 70 5.23 -1.45 -6.46
C ASP A 70 4.72 -2.17 -5.19
N ILE A 71 5.52 -2.11 -4.13
CA ILE A 71 5.09 -2.44 -2.77
C ILE A 71 4.86 -1.13 -2.03
N LEU A 72 3.64 -0.91 -1.56
CA LEU A 72 3.32 0.24 -0.72
C LEU A 72 3.58 -0.13 0.74
N LYS A 73 4.43 0.66 1.40
CA LYS A 73 4.74 0.52 2.83
C LYS A 73 4.39 1.79 3.58
N ILE A 74 3.47 1.69 4.54
CA ILE A 74 3.00 2.82 5.33
C ILE A 74 3.28 2.55 6.81
N GLU A 75 4.12 3.38 7.42
CA GLU A 75 4.28 3.42 8.87
C GLU A 75 3.19 4.34 9.42
N PHE A 76 2.20 3.74 10.06
CA PHE A 76 1.08 4.46 10.65
C PHE A 76 1.25 4.56 12.16
N THR A 77 1.28 5.78 12.69
CA THR A 77 1.37 6.05 14.13
C THR A 77 0.06 6.62 14.66
N ASN A 78 -0.48 6.01 15.68
CA ASN A 78 -1.66 6.49 16.39
C ASN A 78 -1.27 7.47 17.51
N ASN A 79 -1.42 8.76 17.26
CA ASN A 79 -1.28 9.83 18.28
C ASN A 79 -2.63 10.40 18.70
N LEU A 80 -3.68 9.58 18.68
CA LEU A 80 -4.97 9.86 19.29
C LEU A 80 -4.98 9.37 20.74
N ASP A 81 -5.99 9.78 21.50
CA ASP A 81 -6.24 9.31 22.88
C ASP A 81 -7.03 7.99 22.90
N GLU A 82 -7.40 7.46 21.75
CA GLU A 82 -8.23 6.27 21.55
C GLU A 82 -7.62 5.33 20.48
N PRO A 83 -7.97 4.03 20.49
CA PRO A 83 -7.54 3.11 19.46
C PRO A 83 -8.06 3.51 18.08
N THR A 84 -7.33 3.11 17.03
CA THR A 84 -7.73 3.34 15.63
C THR A 84 -7.14 2.29 14.69
N SER A 85 -7.50 2.35 13.42
CA SER A 85 -6.87 1.63 12.31
C SER A 85 -7.06 2.41 11.02
N ILE A 86 -6.37 2.01 9.94
CA ILE A 86 -6.67 2.52 8.60
C ILE A 86 -7.16 1.38 7.73
N HIS A 87 -8.34 1.55 7.12
CA HIS A 87 -8.84 0.70 6.05
C HIS A 87 -8.53 1.32 4.67
N TRP A 88 -8.07 0.48 3.76
CA TRP A 88 -7.70 0.84 2.38
C TRP A 88 -8.88 0.53 1.45
N HIS A 89 -9.84 1.42 1.41
CA HIS A 89 -11.13 1.20 0.77
C HIS A 89 -11.03 0.98 -0.73
N GLY A 90 -11.54 -0.17 -1.19
CA GLY A 90 -11.54 -0.57 -2.60
C GLY A 90 -10.24 -1.18 -3.11
N ILE A 91 -9.19 -1.25 -2.29
CA ILE A 91 -7.94 -1.92 -2.65
C ILE A 91 -8.06 -3.41 -2.33
N LYS A 92 -7.83 -4.27 -3.34
CA LYS A 92 -7.71 -5.71 -3.12
C LYS A 92 -6.40 -6.02 -2.42
N ASN A 93 -6.47 -6.11 -1.10
CA ASN A 93 -5.34 -6.26 -0.21
C ASN A 93 -5.20 -7.69 0.33
N ILE A 94 -4.06 -7.98 0.99
CA ILE A 94 -3.91 -9.17 1.84
C ILE A 94 -4.68 -8.95 3.14
N ASN A 95 -5.38 -9.97 3.62
CA ASN A 95 -6.32 -9.84 4.73
C ASN A 95 -5.75 -9.09 5.95
N LYS A 96 -4.57 -9.47 6.43
CA LYS A 96 -3.93 -8.87 7.61
C LYS A 96 -3.50 -7.40 7.44
N MET A 97 -3.62 -6.83 6.25
CA MET A 97 -3.31 -5.43 5.93
C MET A 97 -4.54 -4.63 5.54
N ASP A 98 -5.74 -5.20 5.70
CA ASP A 98 -6.98 -4.56 5.31
C ASP A 98 -7.47 -3.48 6.29
N GLY A 99 -6.98 -3.53 7.53
CA GLY A 99 -7.21 -2.47 8.51
C GLY A 99 -8.56 -2.52 9.22
N VAL A 100 -9.23 -3.69 9.25
CA VAL A 100 -10.51 -3.86 9.96
C VAL A 100 -10.26 -4.44 11.35
N PRO A 101 -10.49 -3.65 12.43
CA PRO A 101 -10.25 -4.07 13.80
C PRO A 101 -11.01 -5.33 14.18
N TYR A 102 -10.37 -6.19 14.97
CA TYR A 102 -10.91 -7.47 15.48
C TYR A 102 -11.23 -8.52 14.39
N LEU A 103 -11.11 -8.17 13.11
CA LEU A 103 -11.32 -9.09 11.99
C LEU A 103 -10.02 -9.39 11.24
N THR A 104 -9.26 -8.35 10.87
CA THR A 104 -8.04 -8.50 10.08
C THR A 104 -6.77 -8.14 10.86
N GLN A 105 -6.93 -7.35 11.93
CA GLN A 105 -5.87 -6.94 12.86
C GLN A 105 -6.45 -6.51 14.20
N ASP A 106 -5.62 -6.37 15.22
CA ASP A 106 -5.99 -5.68 16.45
C ASP A 106 -6.01 -4.17 16.22
N PRO A 107 -6.87 -3.41 16.95
CA PRO A 107 -6.83 -1.95 16.93
C PRO A 107 -5.46 -1.44 17.38
N ILE A 108 -4.96 -0.42 16.70
CA ILE A 108 -3.67 0.23 17.02
C ILE A 108 -3.92 1.15 18.21
N GLN A 109 -3.27 0.85 19.35
CA GLN A 109 -3.47 1.60 20.59
C GLN A 109 -2.82 2.99 20.54
N PRO A 110 -3.23 3.93 21.42
CA PRO A 110 -2.56 5.22 21.56
C PRO A 110 -1.05 5.07 21.74
N GLY A 111 -0.27 5.80 20.93
CA GLY A 111 1.19 5.77 20.92
C GLY A 111 1.81 4.65 20.11
N GLU A 112 1.04 3.68 19.63
CA GLU A 112 1.56 2.58 18.83
C GLU A 112 1.76 2.96 17.36
N THR A 113 2.67 2.23 16.71
CA THR A 113 2.91 2.28 15.26
C THR A 113 2.65 0.92 14.64
N PHE A 114 1.90 0.88 13.56
CA PHE A 114 1.65 -0.30 12.75
C PHE A 114 2.19 -0.12 11.33
N SER A 115 2.87 -1.13 10.79
CA SER A 115 3.41 -1.10 9.43
C SER A 115 2.47 -1.84 8.48
N TYR A 116 1.78 -1.10 7.63
CA TYR A 116 1.04 -1.68 6.51
C TYR A 116 1.99 -1.88 5.34
N GLU A 117 2.05 -3.11 4.79
CA GLU A 117 2.89 -3.43 3.64
C GLU A 117 2.15 -4.37 2.69
N PHE A 118 1.89 -3.90 1.47
CA PHE A 118 1.15 -4.68 0.48
C PHE A 118 1.50 -4.31 -0.96
N PRO A 119 1.35 -5.26 -1.91
CA PRO A 119 1.59 -5.00 -3.31
C PRO A 119 0.46 -4.18 -3.94
N VAL A 120 0.83 -3.26 -4.83
CA VAL A 120 -0.12 -2.51 -5.67
C VAL A 120 -0.42 -3.33 -6.93
N ASN A 121 -1.55 -4.02 -6.94
CA ASN A 121 -1.88 -4.99 -7.98
C ASN A 121 -2.76 -4.43 -9.12
N HIS A 122 -3.32 -3.25 -8.95
CA HIS A 122 -4.24 -2.64 -9.92
C HIS A 122 -4.19 -1.11 -9.83
N SER A 123 -4.45 -0.46 -10.96
CA SER A 123 -4.54 1.00 -11.04
C SER A 123 -5.94 1.50 -10.66
N GLY A 124 -6.02 2.75 -10.22
CA GLY A 124 -7.26 3.42 -9.86
C GLY A 124 -7.03 4.57 -8.91
N THR A 125 -8.11 5.22 -8.53
CA THR A 125 -8.14 6.20 -7.43
C THR A 125 -8.99 5.62 -6.32
N TYR A 126 -8.38 5.48 -5.17
CA TYR A 126 -8.96 4.86 -3.98
C TYR A 126 -8.89 5.84 -2.83
N TRP A 127 -9.58 5.55 -1.75
CA TRP A 127 -9.50 6.34 -0.54
C TRP A 127 -9.14 5.46 0.66
N TYR A 128 -8.68 6.06 1.72
CA TYR A 128 -8.41 5.40 2.98
C TYR A 128 -9.02 6.21 4.11
N HIS A 129 -9.41 5.53 5.17
CA HIS A 129 -10.10 6.15 6.30
C HIS A 129 -9.91 5.34 7.58
N ALA A 130 -10.19 5.95 8.71
CA ALA A 130 -10.24 5.24 9.98
C ALA A 130 -11.37 4.19 9.95
N HIS A 131 -11.14 3.06 10.59
CA HIS A 131 -12.12 1.98 10.68
C HIS A 131 -12.19 1.44 12.12
N PHE A 132 -12.43 2.34 13.04
CA PHE A 132 -12.59 1.96 14.45
C PHE A 132 -13.80 2.66 14.99
N GLU A 133 -14.60 2.96 15.44
CA GLU A 133 -15.80 3.67 15.91
C GLU A 133 -16.41 4.61 14.84
N SER A 134 -17.66 4.96 15.03
CA SER A 134 -18.44 5.72 14.05
C SER A 134 -18.10 7.23 13.97
N TRP A 135 -17.27 7.73 14.87
CA TRP A 135 -16.86 9.15 14.93
C TRP A 135 -15.44 9.42 14.43
N GLN A 136 -14.71 8.42 14.00
CA GLN A 136 -13.35 8.55 13.42
C GLN A 136 -13.35 8.80 11.92
#